data_858a633fb26f107d17df4aa12eccaa37
#
_entry.id   858a633fb26f107d17df4aa12eccaa37
#
_cell.length_a   1.000
_cell.length_b   1.000
_cell.length_c   1.000
_cell.angle_alpha   90.00
_cell.angle_beta   90.00
_cell.angle_gamma   90.00
#
_symmetry.space_group_name_H-M   'P 1'
#
loop_
_entity.id
_entity.type
_entity.pdbx_description
1 polymer ?
#
loop_
_entity_poly.entity_id
_entity_poly.type
_entity_poly.pdbx_seq_one_letter_code
_entity_poly.pdbx_strand_id
1 'polypeptide(L)'
;MDNTTKLTHFAEHLQQADGLLITAGAGMGVDSGLPDFRGDQGFWKAYPPLKHLGKSFVDMATPELFYTDPKLAWGFYGLRLNAYRAVEPHQGFHLLKKWSETLP
;
A
#
# COMPACT_ATOMS: atom_id res chain seq x y z
N MET A 1 1.65 15.81 27.62
CA MET A 1 1.85 14.33 27.66
C MET A 1 2.94 13.97 26.68
N ASP A 2 3.99 13.32 27.13
CA ASP A 2 5.08 12.90 26.25
C ASP A 2 4.70 11.66 25.42
N ASN A 3 5.55 11.29 24.47
CA ASN A 3 5.27 10.17 23.58
C ASN A 3 5.23 8.83 24.33
N THR A 4 6.07 8.65 25.34
CA THR A 4 6.09 7.42 26.14
C THR A 4 4.77 7.22 26.86
N THR A 5 4.23 8.29 27.47
CA THR A 5 2.94 8.24 28.15
C THR A 5 1.81 7.95 27.18
N LYS A 6 1.83 8.56 26.00
CA LYS A 6 0.82 8.31 24.95
C LYS A 6 0.84 6.87 24.49
N LEU A 7 2.03 6.30 24.28
CA LEU A 7 2.18 4.91 23.86
C LEU A 7 1.70 3.94 24.94
N THR A 8 1.97 4.24 26.22
CA THR A 8 1.48 3.43 27.33
C THR A 8 -0.04 3.41 27.39
N HIS A 9 -0.67 4.59 27.25
CA HIS A 9 -2.14 4.68 27.19
C HIS A 9 -2.71 3.92 26.02
N PHE A 10 -2.08 4.02 24.85
CA PHE A 10 -2.50 3.28 23.68
C PHE A 10 -2.43 1.76 23.91
N ALA A 11 -1.34 1.28 24.48
CA ALA A 11 -1.18 -0.13 24.78
C ALA A 11 -2.24 -0.66 25.74
N GLU A 12 -2.57 0.13 26.78
CA GLU A 12 -3.62 -0.22 27.73
C GLU A 12 -4.99 -0.34 27.05
N HIS A 13 -5.33 0.64 26.20
CA HIS A 13 -6.57 0.61 25.44
C HIS A 13 -6.62 -0.59 24.47
N LEU A 14 -5.50 -0.88 23.81
CA LEU A 14 -5.41 -2.02 22.89
C LEU A 14 -5.65 -3.34 23.59
N GLN A 15 -5.09 -3.52 24.80
CA GLN A 15 -5.26 -4.74 25.58
C GLN A 15 -6.71 -4.96 26.02
N GLN A 16 -7.48 -3.89 26.19
CA GLN A 16 -8.87 -3.93 26.64
C GLN A 16 -9.87 -3.90 25.47
N ALA A 17 -9.39 -3.74 24.24
CA ALA A 17 -10.26 -3.59 23.08
C ALA A 17 -10.94 -4.90 22.71
N ASP A 18 -12.19 -4.78 22.31
CA ASP A 18 -12.99 -5.90 21.77
C ASP A 18 -12.87 -6.03 20.26
N GLY A 19 -12.28 -5.06 19.61
CA GLY A 19 -12.04 -5.04 18.18
C GLY A 19 -11.02 -3.97 17.80
N LEU A 20 -10.38 -4.14 16.65
CA LEU A 20 -9.40 -3.20 16.12
C LEU A 20 -9.75 -2.88 14.67
N LEU A 21 -10.06 -1.61 14.42
CA LEU A 21 -10.25 -1.12 13.06
C LEU A 21 -8.95 -0.49 12.58
N ILE A 22 -8.44 -0.99 11.45
CA ILE A 22 -7.20 -0.51 10.85
C ILE A 22 -7.54 0.25 9.59
N THR A 23 -7.14 1.53 9.53
CA THR A 23 -7.23 2.33 8.32
C THR A 23 -5.82 2.60 7.82
N ALA A 24 -5.58 2.31 6.55
CA ALA A 24 -4.25 2.44 5.97
C ALA A 24 -4.36 2.91 4.52
N GLY A 25 -3.36 3.63 4.07
CA GLY A 25 -3.24 4.10 2.70
C GLY A 25 -1.95 3.63 2.06
N ALA A 26 -1.65 4.18 0.88
CA ALA A 26 -0.47 3.84 0.11
C ALA A 26 0.85 4.05 0.88
N GLY A 27 0.87 5.01 1.80
CA GLY A 27 2.06 5.29 2.62
C GLY A 27 2.52 4.10 3.45
N MET A 28 1.62 3.23 3.85
CA MET A 28 1.99 2.03 4.60
C MET A 28 2.88 1.08 3.78
N GLY A 29 2.68 1.00 2.47
CA GLY A 29 3.52 0.19 1.60
C GLY A 29 4.85 0.84 1.24
N VAL A 30 4.94 2.17 1.30
CA VAL A 30 6.16 2.91 0.94
C VAL A 30 7.33 2.52 1.83
N ASP A 31 7.11 2.34 3.12
CA ASP A 31 8.15 1.93 4.06
C ASP A 31 8.66 0.50 3.82
N SER A 32 7.92 -0.29 3.07
CA SER A 32 8.36 -1.62 2.61
C SER A 32 9.11 -1.56 1.28
N GLY A 33 9.22 -0.39 0.66
CA GLY A 33 9.89 -0.19 -0.61
C GLY A 33 8.97 -0.15 -1.83
N LEU A 34 7.66 -0.14 -1.63
CA LEU A 34 6.71 0.00 -2.75
C LEU A 34 6.62 1.45 -3.22
N PRO A 35 6.38 1.67 -4.53
CA PRO A 35 6.20 3.03 -5.04
C PRO A 35 4.95 3.70 -4.46
N ASP A 36 5.04 5.03 -4.28
CA ASP A 36 3.88 5.85 -3.98
C ASP A 36 3.32 6.40 -5.29
N PHE A 37 2.06 6.09 -5.57
CA PHE A 37 1.39 6.52 -6.80
C PHE A 37 0.61 7.82 -6.63
N ARG A 38 0.78 8.52 -5.52
CA ARG A 38 0.10 9.80 -5.29
C ARG A 38 0.61 10.84 -6.29
N GLY A 39 -0.31 11.31 -7.12
CA GLY A 39 -0.02 12.23 -8.19
C GLY A 39 0.68 11.57 -9.37
N ASP A 40 0.58 12.22 -10.52
CA ASP A 40 1.12 11.69 -11.77
C ASP A 40 2.65 11.57 -11.74
N GLN A 41 3.33 12.46 -11.03
CA GLN A 41 4.79 12.42 -10.95
C GLN A 41 5.32 11.19 -10.23
N GLY A 42 4.71 10.81 -9.11
CA GLY A 42 5.08 9.59 -8.39
C GLY A 42 4.82 8.35 -9.24
N PHE A 43 3.69 8.32 -9.93
CA PHE A 43 3.32 7.24 -10.82
C PHE A 43 4.31 7.11 -12.00
N TRP A 44 4.67 8.22 -12.64
CA TRP A 44 5.59 8.21 -13.77
C TRP A 44 7.04 7.90 -13.36
N LYS A 45 7.41 8.22 -12.12
CA LYS A 45 8.71 7.82 -11.59
C LYS A 45 8.79 6.29 -11.45
N ALA A 46 7.71 5.67 -11.02
CA ALA A 46 7.63 4.21 -10.88
C ALA A 46 7.52 3.50 -12.24
N TYR A 47 6.83 4.13 -13.20
CA TYR A 47 6.57 3.58 -14.52
C TYR A 47 6.92 4.57 -15.64
N PRO A 48 8.22 4.82 -15.88
CA PRO A 48 8.66 5.82 -16.87
C PRO A 48 8.04 5.68 -18.27
N PRO A 49 7.86 4.48 -18.83
CA PRO A 49 7.25 4.34 -20.16
C PRO A 49 5.85 4.92 -20.24
N LEU A 50 5.09 4.91 -19.14
CA LEU A 50 3.72 5.43 -19.13
C LEU A 50 3.68 6.95 -19.23
N LYS A 51 4.73 7.64 -18.78
CA LYS A 51 4.86 9.09 -18.98
C LYS A 51 4.93 9.41 -20.48
N HIS A 52 5.70 8.63 -21.23
CA HIS A 52 5.83 8.83 -22.69
C HIS A 52 4.52 8.55 -23.42
N LEU A 53 3.70 7.67 -22.88
CA LEU A 53 2.37 7.36 -23.42
C LEU A 53 1.30 8.35 -22.94
N GLY A 54 1.65 9.27 -22.04
CA GLY A 54 0.68 10.20 -21.46
C GLY A 54 -0.37 9.55 -20.59
N LYS A 55 -0.08 8.37 -20.03
CA LYS A 55 -1.02 7.60 -19.21
C LYS A 55 -0.81 7.90 -17.73
N SER A 56 -1.89 8.25 -17.03
CA SER A 56 -1.91 8.42 -15.57
C SER A 56 -2.27 7.12 -14.86
N PHE A 57 -2.18 7.13 -13.54
CA PHE A 57 -2.65 5.98 -12.74
C PHE A 57 -4.12 5.68 -13.00
N VAL A 58 -4.97 6.70 -13.09
CA VAL A 58 -6.40 6.53 -13.35
C VAL A 58 -6.64 5.90 -14.71
N ASP A 59 -5.85 6.27 -15.72
CA ASP A 59 -5.96 5.70 -17.07
C ASP A 59 -5.59 4.22 -17.09
N MET A 60 -4.63 3.81 -16.25
CA MET A 60 -4.17 2.43 -16.20
C MET A 60 -5.02 1.57 -15.27
N ALA A 61 -5.48 2.12 -14.15
CA ALA A 61 -6.24 1.39 -13.13
C ALA A 61 -7.75 1.46 -13.42
N THR A 62 -8.14 1.05 -14.62
CA THR A 62 -9.55 1.02 -15.04
C THR A 62 -9.87 -0.32 -15.70
N PRO A 63 -11.04 -0.90 -15.44
CA PRO A 63 -11.47 -2.13 -16.09
C PRO A 63 -11.54 -2.02 -17.62
N GLU A 64 -11.85 -0.84 -18.16
CA GLU A 64 -11.95 -0.63 -19.59
C GLU A 64 -10.67 -0.95 -20.34
N LEU A 65 -9.51 -0.72 -19.72
CA LEU A 65 -8.22 -0.97 -20.38
C LEU A 65 -8.04 -2.45 -20.73
N PHE A 66 -8.60 -3.36 -19.94
CA PHE A 66 -8.55 -4.79 -20.24
C PHE A 66 -9.28 -5.15 -21.53
N TYR A 67 -10.26 -4.35 -21.92
CA TYR A 67 -11.01 -4.54 -23.15
C TYR A 67 -10.39 -3.80 -24.33
N THR A 68 -9.89 -2.58 -24.10
CA THR A 68 -9.36 -1.73 -25.19
C THR A 68 -7.90 -2.02 -25.53
N ASP A 69 -7.10 -2.35 -24.52
CA ASP A 69 -5.68 -2.70 -24.71
C ASP A 69 -5.25 -3.72 -23.65
N PRO A 70 -5.63 -5.00 -23.83
CA PRO A 70 -5.33 -6.03 -22.83
C PRO A 70 -3.85 -6.24 -22.57
N LYS A 71 -3.01 -6.09 -23.61
CA LYS A 71 -1.55 -6.25 -23.43
C LYS A 71 -0.99 -5.20 -22.47
N LEU A 72 -1.40 -3.94 -22.63
CA LEU A 72 -0.96 -2.85 -21.76
C LEU A 72 -1.48 -3.06 -20.36
N ALA A 73 -2.76 -3.42 -20.20
CA ALA A 73 -3.38 -3.65 -18.89
C ALA A 73 -2.67 -4.77 -18.11
N TRP A 74 -2.48 -5.92 -18.73
CA TRP A 74 -1.83 -7.05 -18.09
C TRP A 74 -0.34 -6.81 -17.86
N GLY A 75 0.34 -6.10 -18.75
CA GLY A 75 1.73 -5.70 -18.54
C GLY A 75 1.88 -4.80 -17.32
N PHE A 76 1.00 -3.84 -17.15
CA PHE A 76 1.00 -2.96 -15.98
C PHE A 76 0.78 -3.73 -14.68
N TYR A 77 -0.24 -4.58 -14.62
CA TYR A 77 -0.52 -5.36 -13.41
C TYR A 77 0.54 -6.44 -13.16
N GLY A 78 1.16 -6.97 -14.21
CA GLY A 78 2.29 -7.88 -14.07
C GLY A 78 3.51 -7.22 -13.43
N LEU A 79 3.83 -6.00 -13.83
CA LEU A 79 4.89 -5.22 -13.21
C LEU A 79 4.59 -4.94 -11.73
N ARG A 80 3.35 -4.61 -11.41
CA ARG A 80 2.94 -4.39 -10.02
C ARG A 80 3.08 -5.67 -9.20
N LEU A 81 2.65 -6.80 -9.73
CA LEU A 81 2.79 -8.08 -9.05
C LEU A 81 4.26 -8.39 -8.74
N ASN A 82 5.14 -8.17 -9.71
CA ASN A 82 6.57 -8.37 -9.51
C ASN A 82 7.14 -7.41 -8.46
N ALA A 83 6.68 -6.16 -8.44
CA ALA A 83 7.08 -5.20 -7.43
C ALA A 83 6.67 -5.66 -6.02
N TYR A 84 5.45 -6.16 -5.86
CA TYR A 84 4.99 -6.70 -4.58
C TYR A 84 5.80 -7.93 -4.14
N ARG A 85 6.15 -8.80 -5.08
CA ARG A 85 6.94 -10.01 -4.77
C ARG A 85 8.39 -9.70 -4.45
N ALA A 86 8.92 -8.56 -4.89
CA ALA A 86 10.31 -8.17 -4.70
C ALA A 86 10.58 -7.52 -3.35
N VAL A 87 9.55 -7.14 -2.60
CA VAL A 87 9.69 -6.48 -1.30
C VAL A 87 9.04 -7.32 -0.21
N GLU A 88 9.52 -7.14 1.02
CA GLU A 88 8.91 -7.75 2.18
C GLU A 88 8.14 -6.69 2.97
N PRO A 89 6.97 -7.04 3.53
CA PRO A 89 6.24 -6.13 4.40
C PRO A 89 7.10 -5.70 5.59
N HIS A 90 7.08 -4.41 5.91
CA HIS A 90 7.85 -3.92 7.04
C HIS A 90 7.26 -4.40 8.38
N GLN A 91 7.94 -4.06 9.47
CA GLN A 91 7.59 -4.57 10.80
C GLN A 91 6.17 -4.21 11.26
N GLY A 92 5.61 -3.10 10.79
CA GLY A 92 4.25 -2.70 11.12
C GLY A 92 3.21 -3.75 10.73
N PHE A 93 3.36 -4.37 9.58
CA PHE A 93 2.47 -5.45 9.14
C PHE A 93 2.56 -6.67 10.06
N HIS A 94 3.77 -7.04 10.48
CA HIS A 94 3.98 -8.17 11.39
C HIS A 94 3.39 -7.90 12.77
N LEU A 95 3.48 -6.65 13.26
CA LEU A 95 2.86 -6.25 14.53
C LEU A 95 1.35 -6.37 14.47
N LEU A 96 0.72 -5.89 13.39
CA LEU A 96 -0.73 -5.99 13.22
C LEU A 96 -1.18 -7.44 13.18
N LYS A 97 -0.43 -8.29 12.49
CA LYS A 97 -0.70 -9.73 12.45
C LYS A 97 -0.62 -10.34 13.85
N LYS A 98 0.42 -9.99 14.60
CA LYS A 98 0.60 -10.46 15.97
C LYS A 98 -0.55 -10.04 16.87
N TRP A 99 -0.98 -8.79 16.78
CA TRP A 99 -2.10 -8.30 17.58
C TRP A 99 -3.40 -9.01 17.22
N SER A 100 -3.61 -9.35 15.95
CA SER A 100 -4.80 -10.07 15.52
C SER A 100 -4.93 -11.46 16.14
N GLU A 101 -3.83 -12.06 16.58
CA GLU A 101 -3.83 -13.37 17.22
C GLU A 101 -4.31 -13.30 18.68
N THR A 102 -4.26 -12.15 19.31
CA THR A 102 -4.61 -11.94 20.71
C THR A 102 -5.92 -11.19 20.91
N LEU A 103 -6.40 -10.46 19.90
CA LEU A 103 -7.66 -9.74 19.95
C LEU A 103 -8.82 -10.61 19.48
N PRO A 104 -10.03 -10.38 20.04
CA PRO A 104 -11.23 -11.12 19.63
C PRO A 104 -11.57 -10.98 18.14
#